data_0fe8ae048f79f2468628b84f358532b6
#
_entry.id   0fe8ae048f79f2468628b84f358532b6
#
_cell.length_a   1.000
_cell.length_b   1.000
_cell.length_c   1.000
_cell.angle_alpha   90.00
_cell.angle_beta   90.00
_cell.angle_gamma   90.00
#
_symmetry.space_group_name_H-M   'P 1'
#
loop_
_entity.id
_entity.type
_entity.pdbx_description
1 polymer ?
#
loop_
_entity_poly.entity_id
_entity_poly.type
_entity_poly.pdbx_seq_one_letter_code
_entity_poly.pdbx_strand_id
1 'polypeptide(L)'
;MHDLIHINEALAGLPVDVKFLSFEDIKNGALKDVDVVINAGRAGSAWSGGDAWKDEKVVTELTEWVHEGGCFIGVNEPSAVEGYDTYFRMAHVLGIDEDTGARVCHGKWTFEAADPEGLLPEGASVQAGKNRYLTDGRAQELLAEGT
;
A
#
# COMPACT_ATOMS: atom_id res chain seq x y z
N MET A 1 -8.62 -12.07 -0.65
CA MET A 1 -7.83 -13.32 -0.86
C MET A 1 -7.01 -13.29 -2.15
N HIS A 2 -7.54 -12.78 -3.25
CA HIS A 2 -6.81 -12.73 -4.54
C HIS A 2 -5.49 -11.97 -4.47
N ASP A 3 -5.45 -10.83 -3.77
CA ASP A 3 -4.24 -10.00 -3.68
C ASP A 3 -3.04 -10.76 -3.11
N LEU A 4 -3.23 -11.54 -2.03
CA LEU A 4 -2.15 -12.35 -1.45
C LEU A 4 -1.68 -13.47 -2.38
N ILE A 5 -2.58 -14.08 -3.14
CA ILE A 5 -2.22 -15.09 -4.12
C ILE A 5 -1.34 -14.46 -5.21
N HIS A 6 -1.78 -13.34 -5.78
CA HIS A 6 -1.02 -12.65 -6.83
C HIS A 6 0.32 -12.10 -6.32
N ILE A 7 0.38 -11.62 -5.08
CA ILE A 7 1.66 -11.20 -4.47
C ILE A 7 2.60 -12.40 -4.34
N ASN A 8 2.12 -13.53 -3.81
CA ASN A 8 2.94 -14.73 -3.71
C ASN A 8 3.40 -15.25 -5.07
N GLU A 9 2.54 -15.21 -6.09
CA GLU A 9 2.89 -15.54 -7.47
C GLU A 9 3.97 -14.60 -8.02
N ALA A 10 3.85 -13.28 -7.75
CA ALA A 10 4.83 -12.29 -8.19
C ALA A 10 6.19 -12.44 -7.49
N LEU A 11 6.20 -12.88 -6.23
CA LEU A 11 7.41 -13.11 -5.47
C LEU A 11 8.05 -14.48 -5.76
N ALA A 12 7.30 -15.39 -6.39
CA ALA A 12 7.79 -16.75 -6.67
C ALA A 12 9.02 -16.72 -7.60
N GLY A 13 10.09 -17.33 -7.14
CA GLY A 13 11.36 -17.40 -7.88
C GLY A 13 12.30 -16.20 -7.67
N LEU A 14 11.88 -15.19 -6.91
CA LEU A 14 12.78 -14.14 -6.47
C LEU A 14 13.65 -14.63 -5.29
N PRO A 15 14.88 -14.14 -5.15
CA PRO A 15 15.76 -14.50 -4.03
C PRO A 15 15.41 -13.71 -2.77
N VAL A 16 14.18 -13.88 -2.28
CA VAL A 16 13.64 -13.20 -1.09
C VAL A 16 13.06 -14.20 -0.11
N ASP A 17 13.22 -13.92 1.17
CA ASP A 17 12.57 -14.67 2.24
C ASP A 17 11.24 -14.00 2.60
N VAL A 18 10.14 -14.72 2.47
CA VAL A 18 8.80 -14.23 2.78
C VAL A 18 8.38 -14.71 4.17
N LYS A 19 8.01 -13.75 5.03
CA LYS A 19 7.46 -14.00 6.36
C LYS A 19 6.07 -13.36 6.46
N PHE A 20 5.16 -14.03 7.14
CA PHE A 20 3.89 -13.42 7.54
C PHE A 20 4.05 -12.86 8.95
N LEU A 21 3.80 -11.56 9.10
CA LEU A 21 3.85 -10.88 10.39
C LEU A 21 2.43 -10.59 10.88
N SER A 22 2.20 -10.80 12.15
CA SER A 22 1.04 -10.25 12.83
C SER A 22 1.30 -8.83 13.32
N PHE A 23 0.25 -8.09 13.64
CA PHE A 23 0.40 -6.76 14.23
C PHE A 23 1.07 -6.79 15.61
N GLU A 24 0.91 -7.91 16.35
CA GLU A 24 1.64 -8.11 17.59
C GLU A 24 3.16 -8.30 17.37
N ASP A 25 3.54 -8.98 16.31
CA ASP A 25 4.95 -9.13 15.95
C ASP A 25 5.57 -7.75 15.63
N ILE A 26 4.84 -6.90 14.89
CA ILE A 26 5.25 -5.53 14.59
C ILE A 26 5.50 -4.76 15.89
N LYS A 27 4.53 -4.75 16.81
CA LYS A 27 4.64 -4.08 18.11
C LYS A 27 5.77 -4.60 19.00
N ASN A 28 6.21 -5.82 18.76
CA ASN A 28 7.29 -6.48 19.49
C ASN A 28 8.64 -6.42 18.77
N GLY A 29 8.79 -5.56 17.76
CA GLY A 29 10.06 -5.26 17.12
C GLY A 29 10.50 -6.24 16.04
N ALA A 30 9.56 -6.99 15.44
CA ALA A 30 9.87 -7.92 14.34
C ALA A 30 10.37 -7.20 13.06
N LEU A 31 10.15 -5.90 12.93
CA LEU A 31 10.54 -5.12 11.75
C LEU A 31 12.06 -4.98 11.59
N LYS A 32 12.84 -5.15 12.64
CA LYS A 32 14.31 -5.02 12.62
C LYS A 32 15.02 -5.95 11.62
N ASP A 33 14.37 -7.07 11.28
CA ASP A 33 14.91 -8.10 10.39
C ASP A 33 14.10 -8.17 9.08
N VAL A 34 13.43 -7.06 8.71
CA VAL A 34 12.56 -6.95 7.54
C VAL A 34 12.98 -5.75 6.72
N ASP A 35 13.19 -5.93 5.42
CA ASP A 35 13.53 -4.85 4.50
C ASP A 35 12.27 -4.26 3.83
N VAL A 36 11.26 -5.10 3.57
CA VAL A 36 10.04 -4.71 2.87
C VAL A 36 8.82 -5.28 3.60
N VAL A 37 7.84 -4.42 3.86
CA VAL A 37 6.51 -4.82 4.33
C VAL A 37 5.50 -4.59 3.22
N ILE A 38 4.74 -5.62 2.88
CA ILE A 38 3.63 -5.53 1.93
C ILE A 38 2.31 -5.66 2.71
N ASN A 39 1.51 -4.62 2.72
CA ASN A 39 0.16 -4.66 3.26
C ASN A 39 -0.85 -4.63 2.12
N ALA A 40 -1.72 -5.63 2.08
CA ALA A 40 -2.66 -5.83 0.99
C ALA A 40 -4.04 -6.22 1.49
N GLY A 41 -5.05 -5.89 0.70
CA GLY A 41 -6.42 -6.30 0.95
C GLY A 41 -7.38 -5.13 1.00
N ARG A 42 -8.64 -5.43 1.28
CA ARG A 42 -9.71 -4.43 1.39
C ARG A 42 -9.89 -3.99 2.83
N ALA A 43 -10.37 -2.76 3.00
CA ALA A 43 -10.75 -2.23 4.29
C ALA A 43 -11.66 -3.19 5.08
N GLY A 44 -11.46 -3.23 6.37
CA GLY A 44 -12.26 -4.09 7.27
C GLY A 44 -12.02 -5.59 7.11
N SER A 45 -11.15 -6.02 6.21
CA SER A 45 -10.83 -7.43 6.07
C SER A 45 -9.67 -7.84 6.97
N ALA A 46 -9.67 -9.12 7.39
CA ALA A 46 -8.55 -9.68 8.15
C ALA A 46 -7.22 -9.67 7.36
N TRP A 47 -7.29 -9.52 6.05
CA TRP A 47 -6.12 -9.54 5.18
C TRP A 47 -5.36 -8.22 5.17
N SER A 48 -6.08 -7.09 5.22
CA SER A 48 -5.46 -5.76 5.36
C SER A 48 -5.13 -5.41 6.80
N GLY A 49 -5.78 -6.06 7.78
CA GLY A 49 -5.62 -5.81 9.19
C GLY A 49 -6.84 -5.20 9.87
N GLY A 50 -7.76 -4.58 9.12
CA GLY A 50 -8.99 -4.03 9.67
C GLY A 50 -8.77 -3.14 10.89
N ASP A 51 -9.44 -3.45 11.98
CA ASP A 51 -9.39 -2.68 13.23
C ASP A 51 -8.00 -2.68 13.92
N ALA A 52 -7.08 -3.55 13.54
CA ALA A 52 -5.72 -3.52 14.07
C ALA A 52 -4.98 -2.21 13.69
N TRP A 53 -5.37 -1.57 12.61
CA TRP A 53 -4.85 -0.26 12.20
C TRP A 53 -5.30 0.92 13.09
N LYS A 54 -6.26 0.68 14.01
CA LYS A 54 -6.64 1.65 15.04
C LYS A 54 -5.58 1.77 16.15
N ASP A 55 -4.67 0.82 16.23
CA ASP A 55 -3.59 0.82 17.22
C ASP A 55 -2.48 1.78 16.78
N GLU A 56 -2.37 2.91 17.47
CA GLU A 56 -1.36 3.93 17.19
C GLU A 56 0.08 3.39 17.27
N LYS A 57 0.32 2.39 18.11
CA LYS A 57 1.65 1.79 18.21
C LYS A 57 2.06 1.11 16.90
N VAL A 58 1.14 0.41 16.24
CA VAL A 58 1.40 -0.20 14.92
C VAL A 58 1.78 0.84 13.89
N VAL A 59 1.01 1.93 13.83
CA VAL A 59 1.27 3.03 12.88
C VAL A 59 2.61 3.70 13.16
N THR A 60 2.90 3.96 14.43
CA THR A 60 4.17 4.57 14.84
C THR A 60 5.36 3.69 14.50
N GLU A 61 5.35 2.42 14.89
CA GLU A 61 6.43 1.48 14.63
C GLU A 61 6.73 1.34 13.12
N LEU A 62 5.69 1.25 12.29
CA LEU A 62 5.87 1.20 10.84
C LEU A 62 6.37 2.51 10.26
N THR A 63 5.89 3.64 10.78
CA THR A 63 6.35 4.97 10.32
C THR A 63 7.83 5.17 10.65
N GLU A 64 8.24 4.87 11.88
CA GLU A 64 9.63 4.97 12.30
C GLU A 64 10.53 4.03 11.49
N TRP A 65 10.10 2.79 11.29
CA TRP A 65 10.82 1.82 10.50
C TRP A 65 11.00 2.28 9.03
N VAL A 66 9.99 2.87 8.39
CA VAL A 66 10.14 3.44 7.04
C VAL A 66 11.11 4.62 7.08
N HIS A 67 11.02 5.49 8.09
CA HIS A 67 11.95 6.61 8.24
C HIS A 67 13.41 6.14 8.41
N GLU A 68 13.63 4.97 8.98
CA GLU A 68 14.93 4.32 9.12
C GLU A 68 15.41 3.57 7.86
N GLY A 69 14.63 3.58 6.79
CA GLY A 69 14.99 3.02 5.48
C GLY A 69 14.24 1.76 5.07
N GLY A 70 13.23 1.35 5.84
CA GLY A 70 12.32 0.26 5.45
C GLY A 70 11.40 0.66 4.30
N CYS A 71 10.96 -0.31 3.52
CA CYS A 71 10.06 -0.08 2.39
C CYS A 71 8.65 -0.60 2.68
N PHE A 72 7.64 0.28 2.66
CA PHE A 72 6.24 -0.08 2.84
C PHE A 72 5.49 -0.06 1.51
N ILE A 73 5.00 -1.21 1.06
CA ILE A 73 4.23 -1.36 -0.17
C ILE A 73 2.76 -1.59 0.18
N GLY A 74 1.91 -0.69 -0.30
CA GLY A 74 0.47 -0.81 -0.17
C GLY A 74 -0.17 -1.42 -1.43
N VAL A 75 -1.05 -2.39 -1.26
CA VAL A 75 -1.80 -3.01 -2.37
C VAL A 75 -3.29 -2.98 -2.08
N ASN A 76 -4.07 -2.43 -3.00
CA ASN A 76 -5.51 -2.24 -2.91
C ASN A 76 -5.89 -1.16 -1.87
N GLU A 77 -6.38 -1.52 -0.70
CA GLU A 77 -6.75 -0.59 0.38
C GLU A 77 -5.84 -0.82 1.62
N PRO A 78 -4.54 -0.52 1.52
CA PRO A 78 -3.59 -0.78 2.60
C PRO A 78 -3.87 0.13 3.79
N SER A 79 -3.74 -0.42 4.99
CA SER A 79 -3.95 0.32 6.25
C SER A 79 -5.30 1.04 6.39
N ALA A 80 -6.30 0.65 5.60
CA ALA A 80 -7.58 1.33 5.57
C ALA A 80 -8.41 1.05 6.83
N VAL A 81 -8.93 2.12 7.42
CA VAL A 81 -9.84 2.09 8.57
C VAL A 81 -10.93 3.13 8.38
N GLU A 82 -12.18 2.70 8.46
CA GLU A 82 -13.30 3.61 8.41
C GLU A 82 -13.40 4.46 9.69
N GLY A 83 -13.80 5.71 9.53
CA GLY A 83 -14.11 6.62 10.64
C GLY A 83 -12.91 7.37 11.23
N TYR A 84 -11.76 7.39 10.55
CA TYR A 84 -10.63 8.26 10.86
C TYR A 84 -10.55 9.45 9.90
N ASP A 85 -9.77 10.46 10.25
CA ASP A 85 -9.53 11.66 9.43
C ASP A 85 -8.87 11.31 8.09
N THR A 86 -8.06 10.26 8.08
CA THR A 86 -7.49 9.63 6.89
C THR A 86 -8.08 8.25 6.70
N TYR A 87 -8.36 7.86 5.47
CA TYR A 87 -8.84 6.51 5.16
C TYR A 87 -7.71 5.49 5.30
N PHE A 88 -6.52 5.81 4.78
CA PHE A 88 -5.32 5.01 5.00
C PHE A 88 -4.56 5.53 6.22
N ARG A 89 -4.40 4.71 7.23
CA ARG A 89 -3.63 5.07 8.44
C ARG A 89 -2.16 5.38 8.14
N MET A 90 -1.65 4.83 7.05
CA MET A 90 -0.29 5.08 6.54
C MET A 90 -0.27 6.10 5.40
N ALA A 91 -1.29 6.94 5.24
CA ALA A 91 -1.38 7.95 4.17
C ALA A 91 -0.14 8.86 4.12
N HIS A 92 0.39 9.26 5.27
CA HIS A 92 1.57 10.11 5.38
C HIS A 92 2.87 9.42 4.89
N VAL A 93 2.92 8.10 4.95
CA VAL A 93 4.04 7.29 4.42
C VAL A 93 3.83 7.00 2.94
N LEU A 94 2.59 6.67 2.55
CA LEU A 94 2.23 6.33 1.17
C LEU A 94 2.18 7.56 0.25
N GLY A 95 2.04 8.76 0.80
CA GLY A 95 1.83 10.00 0.04
C GLY A 95 0.45 10.10 -0.62
N ILE A 96 -0.44 9.16 -0.35
CA ILE A 96 -1.80 9.10 -0.90
C ILE A 96 -2.82 8.78 0.20
N ASP A 97 -4.04 9.24 -0.01
CA ASP A 97 -5.18 8.84 0.80
C ASP A 97 -6.41 8.66 -0.09
N GLU A 98 -7.39 7.88 0.34
CA GLU A 98 -8.62 7.70 -0.39
C GLU A 98 -9.62 8.81 -0.04
N ASP A 99 -10.17 9.46 -1.08
CA ASP A 99 -11.33 10.32 -0.91
C ASP A 99 -12.58 9.48 -0.69
N THR A 100 -13.07 9.47 0.53
CA THR A 100 -14.31 8.77 0.92
C THR A 100 -15.59 9.43 0.37
N GLY A 101 -15.46 10.49 -0.41
CA GLY A 101 -16.53 11.25 -1.04
C GLY A 101 -17.16 10.60 -2.27
N ALA A 102 -17.40 9.31 -2.27
CA ALA A 102 -18.26 8.57 -3.20
C ALA A 102 -18.08 8.88 -4.70
N ARG A 103 -16.88 9.17 -5.17
CA ARG A 103 -16.59 9.30 -6.60
C ARG A 103 -16.29 7.94 -7.20
N VAL A 104 -17.18 7.47 -8.03
CA VAL A 104 -17.00 6.23 -8.79
C VAL A 104 -16.33 6.54 -10.10
N CYS A 105 -15.16 6.00 -10.33
CA CYS A 105 -14.54 6.05 -11.63
C CYS A 105 -14.98 4.87 -12.49
N HIS A 106 -15.54 5.19 -13.63
CA HIS A 106 -15.90 4.23 -14.64
C HIS A 106 -14.87 4.27 -15.76
N GLY A 107 -14.16 3.19 -15.96
CA GLY A 107 -13.25 3.08 -17.09
C GLY A 107 -12.03 2.22 -16.83
N LYS A 108 -11.24 2.04 -17.86
CA LYS A 108 -9.89 1.50 -17.80
C LYS A 108 -8.94 2.68 -17.90
N TRP A 109 -7.95 2.67 -17.04
CA TRP A 109 -6.92 3.67 -17.01
C TRP A 109 -5.60 3.03 -17.37
N THR A 110 -4.86 3.68 -18.22
CA THR A 110 -3.45 3.37 -18.46
C THR A 110 -2.66 4.47 -17.80
N PHE A 111 -1.77 4.09 -16.93
CA PHE A 111 -0.84 5.00 -16.29
C PHE A 111 0.50 4.85 -16.98
N GLU A 112 1.10 5.94 -17.38
CA GLU A 112 2.52 5.97 -17.68
C GLU A 112 3.27 6.07 -16.36
N ALA A 113 4.23 5.21 -16.17
CA ALA A 113 5.04 5.25 -14.97
C ALA A 113 5.93 6.50 -15.02
N ALA A 114 5.75 7.40 -14.05
CA ALA A 114 6.76 8.40 -13.75
C ALA A 114 7.85 7.69 -12.93
N ASP A 115 9.01 7.51 -13.51
CA ASP A 115 10.13 6.79 -12.90
C ASP A 115 11.39 7.66 -12.91
N PRO A 116 11.47 8.66 -12.01
CA PRO A 116 12.61 9.57 -11.95
C PRO A 116 13.91 8.86 -11.58
N GLU A 117 13.82 7.68 -10.98
CA GLU A 117 14.98 6.90 -10.52
C GLU A 117 15.44 5.83 -11.54
N GLY A 118 14.70 5.64 -12.63
CA GLY A 118 15.06 4.67 -13.66
C GLY A 118 14.92 3.20 -13.22
N LEU A 119 14.01 2.92 -12.31
CA LEU A 119 13.79 1.57 -11.78
C LEU A 119 12.93 0.71 -12.71
N LEU A 120 12.18 1.34 -13.61
CA LEU A 120 11.30 0.66 -14.55
C LEU A 120 11.89 0.67 -15.97
N PRO A 121 11.58 -0.32 -16.80
CA PRO A 121 11.96 -0.27 -18.23
C PRO A 121 11.38 0.97 -18.91
N GLU A 122 12.15 1.56 -19.82
CA GLU A 122 11.69 2.71 -20.62
C GLU A 122 10.35 2.39 -21.31
N GLY A 123 9.37 3.26 -21.16
CA GLY A 123 8.02 3.08 -21.71
C GLY A 123 7.18 2.06 -20.93
N ALA A 124 7.55 1.70 -19.71
CA ALA A 124 6.73 0.86 -18.87
C ALA A 124 5.36 1.52 -18.65
N SER A 125 4.30 0.76 -18.94
CA SER A 125 2.92 1.19 -18.70
C SER A 125 2.20 0.14 -17.88
N VAL A 126 1.36 0.59 -16.97
CA VAL A 126 0.51 -0.27 -16.15
C VAL A 126 -0.93 -0.06 -16.56
N GLN A 127 -1.57 -1.13 -16.99
CA GLN A 127 -3.01 -1.11 -17.22
C GLN A 127 -3.73 -1.36 -15.90
N ALA A 128 -4.25 -0.31 -15.29
CA ALA A 128 -5.12 -0.45 -14.14
C ALA A 128 -6.44 -1.13 -14.56
N GLY A 129 -6.89 -2.05 -13.75
CA GLY A 129 -8.20 -2.67 -13.90
C GLY A 129 -9.34 -1.66 -13.68
N LYS A 130 -10.56 -2.16 -13.68
CA LYS A 130 -11.74 -1.35 -13.32
C LYS A 130 -11.67 -1.01 -11.84
N ASN A 131 -11.17 0.15 -11.52
CA ASN A 131 -11.26 0.66 -10.17
C ASN A 131 -12.65 1.24 -9.92
N ARG A 132 -13.22 0.86 -8.81
CA ARG A 132 -14.51 1.40 -8.37
C ARG A 132 -14.38 2.79 -7.77
N TYR A 133 -13.23 3.09 -7.23
CA TYR A 133 -12.98 4.33 -6.49
C TYR A 133 -11.68 4.88 -7.00
N LEU A 134 -11.75 5.97 -7.71
CA LEU A 134 -10.63 6.88 -7.77
C LEU A 134 -10.89 7.95 -6.73
N THR A 135 -9.91 8.14 -5.97
CA THR A 135 -9.68 9.34 -5.22
C THR A 135 -9.79 10.55 -6.12
N ASP A 136 -10.14 11.67 -5.58
CA ASP A 136 -10.05 12.94 -6.30
C ASP A 136 -8.67 13.03 -7.01
N GLY A 137 -8.49 13.95 -7.91
CA GLY A 137 -7.29 14.05 -8.74
C GLY A 137 -5.92 13.99 -8.02
N ARG A 138 -5.88 13.94 -6.70
CA ARG A 138 -4.62 13.88 -5.94
C ARG A 138 -3.82 12.61 -6.18
N ALA A 139 -4.49 11.45 -6.32
CA ALA A 139 -3.78 10.22 -6.66
C ALA A 139 -3.16 10.29 -8.06
N GLN A 140 -3.83 10.97 -9.00
CA GLN A 140 -3.28 11.23 -10.33
C GLN A 140 -2.12 12.22 -10.29
N GLU A 141 -2.20 13.25 -9.48
CA GLU A 141 -1.13 14.23 -9.30
C GLU A 141 0.10 13.58 -8.66
N LEU A 142 -0.07 12.77 -7.63
CA LEU A 142 1.03 12.08 -6.97
C LEU A 142 1.72 11.05 -7.87
N LEU A 143 0.95 10.34 -8.70
CA LEU A 143 1.50 9.42 -9.70
C LEU A 143 2.16 10.17 -10.86
N ALA A 144 1.70 11.38 -11.20
CA ALA A 144 2.28 12.23 -12.25
C ALA A 144 3.53 12.99 -11.77
N GLU A 145 3.65 13.28 -10.49
CA GLU A 145 4.77 14.01 -9.89
C GLU A 145 5.92 13.14 -9.40
N GLY A 146 5.89 11.85 -9.69
CA GLY A 146 7.05 10.98 -9.50
C GLY A 146 7.24 10.45 -8.08
N THR A 147 6.17 10.03 -7.50
CA THR A 147 6.27 9.10 -6.35
C THR A 147 6.52 7.69 -6.82
#